data_2da0da0a87335bfaefffd198d08185e0
#
_entry.id   2da0da0a87335bfaefffd198d08185e0
#
_cell.length_a   1.000
_cell.length_b   1.000
_cell.length_c   1.000
_cell.angle_alpha   90.00
_cell.angle_beta   90.00
_cell.angle_gamma   90.00
#
_symmetry.space_group_name_H-M   'P 1'
#
loop_
_entity.id
_entity.type
_entity.pdbx_description
1 polymer ?
#
loop_
_entity_poly.entity_id
_entity_poly.type
_entity_poly.pdbx_seq_one_letter_code
_entity_poly.pdbx_strand_id
1 'polypeptide(L)'
;YAEDPLTNENASVLATRTANKENNFKFTAAVSLLPTQKGIYVKQTDPRGREQVYQFDVPENSDNITCKLYYAESAAQNRALMSRGVATRSLAFEKPDYSSIPSDAKEVTEMTGTTLLRNANYKITSDYNGIFKFDGYDGDIATRVYVDAQWTIPATFQFQNGIEIIVMNNAKINASGTMTFIRNSMLTIMEKGEVNADDVSFTNGAPAALRNWGTLAVTNTMTLHSGATLYNKGTITSKNISINSNTKIVNDNKIELEDELNLPANFSLENNGEIYGEKLIANSNAVATNNNIMRFTTISLINTTFNNACSLEATTSFYANGATFNFTQGYLKAPTMEFVNGTVNLSNGSMLDATTSIYMNTAHAKFYGKGENTSMIKSPVITGQGFTYDGNLVIECDNHVEKSPYWNNFHVQNGAYFTRMGESKVVIDVCTGTKNNGNEGEEPEDPKFPIIMDDTRNYAYLFEDQWPLYGDYDMNDLVLIIKERKISINKDNKAEEFTLSLDLSAAGATKSIGAAIMLDGVPASAITQPVVFSDN
;
A
#
# COMPACT_ATOMS: atom_id res chain seq x y z
N TYR A 1 -15.59 27.35 1.14
CA TYR A 1 -16.82 27.36 1.93
C TYR A 1 -16.48 27.25 3.40
N ALA A 2 -17.30 27.88 4.21
CA ALA A 2 -17.20 27.80 5.69
C ALA A 2 -17.84 26.51 6.23
N GLU A 3 -18.84 25.99 5.56
CA GLU A 3 -19.55 24.75 5.86
C GLU A 3 -19.50 23.82 4.64
N ASP A 4 -19.80 22.54 4.84
CA ASP A 4 -19.83 21.55 3.76
C ASP A 4 -20.93 21.88 2.74
N PRO A 5 -20.58 22.26 1.50
CA PRO A 5 -21.57 22.62 0.47
C PRO A 5 -22.34 21.43 -0.12
N LEU A 6 -22.03 20.18 0.28
CA LEU A 6 -22.83 19.00 -0.10
C LEU A 6 -23.96 18.74 0.90
N THR A 7 -23.78 19.14 2.16
CA THR A 7 -24.76 18.92 3.22
C THR A 7 -25.54 20.18 3.60
N ASN A 8 -25.02 21.36 3.24
CA ASN A 8 -25.65 22.64 3.48
C ASN A 8 -25.75 23.45 2.18
N GLU A 9 -26.93 23.50 1.58
CA GLU A 9 -27.20 24.27 0.35
C GLU A 9 -26.95 25.77 0.51
N ASN A 10 -26.97 26.30 1.75
CA ASN A 10 -26.68 27.69 2.08
C ASN A 10 -25.25 27.91 2.57
N ALA A 11 -24.34 26.96 2.33
CA ALA A 11 -22.95 27.08 2.76
C ALA A 11 -22.30 28.37 2.25
N SER A 12 -21.69 29.13 3.16
CA SER A 12 -21.09 30.42 2.84
C SER A 12 -19.86 30.28 1.98
N VAL A 13 -19.84 30.89 0.79
CA VAL A 13 -18.72 30.92 -0.12
C VAL A 13 -17.65 31.89 0.41
N LEU A 14 -16.48 31.40 0.79
CA LEU A 14 -15.36 32.20 1.28
C LEU A 14 -14.55 32.82 0.13
N ALA A 15 -14.31 32.08 -0.93
CA ALA A 15 -13.64 32.53 -2.13
C ALA A 15 -13.92 31.62 -3.33
N THR A 16 -13.85 32.19 -4.55
CA THR A 16 -13.91 31.41 -5.81
C THR A 16 -12.68 31.78 -6.64
N ARG A 17 -11.98 30.78 -7.18
CA ARG A 17 -10.79 30.96 -8.03
C ARG A 17 -10.77 29.92 -9.14
N THR A 18 -10.12 30.27 -10.24
CA THR A 18 -9.86 29.36 -11.35
C THR A 18 -8.38 29.01 -11.41
N ALA A 19 -8.07 27.71 -11.34
CA ALA A 19 -6.72 27.20 -11.51
C ALA A 19 -6.50 26.78 -12.97
N ASN A 20 -5.45 27.29 -13.62
CA ASN A 20 -5.10 26.99 -15.00
C ASN A 20 -3.58 26.94 -15.20
N LYS A 21 -3.13 26.71 -16.43
CA LYS A 21 -1.69 26.65 -16.74
C LYS A 21 -0.95 27.97 -16.51
N GLU A 22 -1.61 29.11 -16.69
CA GLU A 22 -1.00 30.44 -16.55
C GLU A 22 -0.62 30.72 -15.10
N ASN A 23 -1.40 30.24 -14.14
CA ASN A 23 -1.09 30.36 -12.72
C ASN A 23 -0.44 29.08 -12.14
N ASN A 24 0.05 28.19 -13.00
CA ASN A 24 0.66 26.91 -12.64
C ASN A 24 -0.25 26.08 -11.69
N PHE A 25 -1.57 26.13 -11.92
CA PHE A 25 -2.59 25.51 -11.11
C PHE A 25 -2.53 25.86 -9.60
N LYS A 26 -1.98 27.04 -9.29
CA LYS A 26 -1.88 27.57 -7.92
C LYS A 26 -2.61 28.89 -7.82
N PHE A 27 -3.22 29.13 -6.69
CA PHE A 27 -3.78 30.43 -6.36
C PHE A 27 -3.75 30.67 -4.83
N THR A 28 -3.81 31.92 -4.45
CA THR A 28 -3.91 32.34 -3.05
C THR A 28 -5.18 33.16 -2.90
N ALA A 29 -5.91 32.93 -1.83
CA ALA A 29 -7.07 33.73 -1.46
C ALA A 29 -6.99 34.08 0.03
N ALA A 30 -7.22 35.34 0.37
CA ALA A 30 -7.44 35.75 1.74
C ALA A 30 -8.90 35.48 2.09
N VAL A 31 -9.14 34.80 3.19
CA VAL A 31 -10.48 34.47 3.68
C VAL A 31 -10.57 34.85 5.18
N SER A 32 -11.74 35.27 5.61
CA SER A 32 -11.99 35.54 7.04
C SER A 32 -12.77 34.36 7.62
N LEU A 33 -12.23 33.77 8.67
CA LEU A 33 -12.84 32.67 9.39
C LEU A 33 -13.29 33.10 10.78
N LEU A 34 -14.35 32.49 11.27
CA LEU A 34 -14.77 32.71 12.67
C LEU A 34 -13.77 31.99 13.61
N PRO A 35 -13.52 32.53 14.80
CA PRO A 35 -12.60 31.91 15.76
C PRO A 35 -12.98 30.50 16.20
N THR A 36 -14.22 30.10 16.01
CA THR A 36 -14.75 28.77 16.33
C THR A 36 -14.64 27.80 15.16
N GLN A 37 -14.23 28.27 13.97
CA GLN A 37 -14.21 27.47 12.76
C GLN A 37 -12.92 26.63 12.70
N LYS A 38 -13.08 25.31 12.78
CA LYS A 38 -11.96 24.37 12.81
C LYS A 38 -11.56 23.81 11.44
N GLY A 39 -12.37 24.07 10.40
CA GLY A 39 -12.11 23.58 9.06
C GLY A 39 -12.71 24.45 7.97
N ILE A 40 -12.20 24.30 6.76
CA ILE A 40 -12.76 24.88 5.54
C ILE A 40 -13.02 23.77 4.52
N TYR A 41 -13.97 24.03 3.63
CA TYR A 41 -14.32 23.12 2.54
C TYR A 41 -13.97 23.75 1.20
N VAL A 42 -13.30 22.97 0.35
CA VAL A 42 -12.94 23.39 -1.01
C VAL A 42 -13.69 22.51 -2.01
N LYS A 43 -14.62 23.12 -2.74
CA LYS A 43 -15.33 22.47 -3.83
C LYS A 43 -14.56 22.70 -5.14
N GLN A 44 -14.15 21.63 -5.78
CA GLN A 44 -13.51 21.63 -7.08
C GLN A 44 -14.50 21.16 -8.13
N THR A 45 -14.61 21.91 -9.24
CA THR A 45 -15.38 21.49 -10.41
C THR A 45 -14.41 21.30 -11.57
N ASP A 46 -14.42 20.12 -12.17
CA ASP A 46 -13.59 19.81 -13.31
C ASP A 46 -14.18 20.35 -14.64
N PRO A 47 -13.41 20.41 -15.76
CA PRO A 47 -13.93 20.86 -17.05
C PRO A 47 -15.10 20.05 -17.63
N ARG A 48 -15.37 18.88 -17.05
CA ARG A 48 -16.52 18.02 -17.41
C ARG A 48 -17.72 18.24 -16.49
N GLY A 49 -17.64 19.22 -15.58
CA GLY A 49 -18.69 19.54 -14.62
C GLY A 49 -18.79 18.58 -13.43
N ARG A 50 -17.81 17.71 -13.20
CA ARG A 50 -17.80 16.84 -12.02
C ARG A 50 -17.32 17.63 -10.81
N GLU A 51 -18.00 17.46 -9.70
CA GLU A 51 -17.73 18.17 -8.47
C GLU A 51 -17.12 17.26 -7.41
N GLN A 52 -16.13 17.79 -6.69
CA GLN A 52 -15.53 17.15 -5.51
C GLN A 52 -15.41 18.18 -4.39
N VAL A 53 -15.64 17.76 -3.17
CA VAL A 53 -15.48 18.60 -1.98
C VAL A 53 -14.40 18.00 -1.10
N TYR A 54 -13.48 18.85 -0.65
CA TYR A 54 -12.37 18.52 0.24
C TYR A 54 -12.52 19.33 1.51
N GLN A 55 -12.29 18.70 2.65
CA GLN A 55 -12.23 19.37 3.94
C GLN A 55 -10.76 19.55 4.34
N PHE A 56 -10.41 20.72 4.86
CA PHE A 56 -9.09 21.01 5.40
C PHE A 56 -9.24 21.61 6.78
N ASP A 57 -8.43 21.14 7.72
CA ASP A 57 -8.41 21.68 9.08
C ASP A 57 -7.72 23.05 9.11
N VAL A 58 -8.24 23.95 9.92
CA VAL A 58 -7.61 25.24 10.21
C VAL A 58 -6.59 25.02 11.31
N PRO A 59 -5.28 25.27 11.06
CA PRO A 59 -4.25 25.11 12.07
C PRO A 59 -4.45 26.14 13.21
N GLU A 60 -4.34 25.72 14.45
CA GLU A 60 -4.57 26.59 15.62
C GLU A 60 -3.58 27.77 15.75
N ASN A 61 -2.40 27.67 15.11
CA ASN A 61 -1.31 28.65 15.24
C ASN A 61 -0.75 29.13 13.89
N SER A 62 -1.54 29.13 12.84
CA SER A 62 -1.09 29.55 11.51
C SER A 62 -2.15 30.38 10.80
N ASP A 63 -1.73 31.53 10.29
CA ASP A 63 -2.56 32.38 9.41
C ASP A 63 -2.62 31.87 7.97
N ASN A 64 -1.99 30.73 7.66
CA ASN A 64 -1.92 30.17 6.32
C ASN A 64 -2.37 28.72 6.30
N ILE A 65 -3.29 28.40 5.40
CA ILE A 65 -3.73 27.03 5.10
C ILE A 65 -3.31 26.70 3.67
N THR A 66 -2.56 25.61 3.49
CA THR A 66 -2.21 25.12 2.15
C THR A 66 -3.12 23.96 1.76
N CYS A 67 -4.03 24.22 0.83
CA CYS A 67 -4.94 23.21 0.29
C CYS A 67 -4.34 22.64 -0.99
N LYS A 68 -3.95 21.36 -0.99
CA LYS A 68 -3.49 20.66 -2.19
C LYS A 68 -4.67 19.88 -2.77
N LEU A 69 -5.12 20.30 -3.96
CA LEU A 69 -6.16 19.61 -4.71
C LEU A 69 -5.52 18.83 -5.85
N TYR A 70 -5.97 17.61 -6.08
CA TYR A 70 -5.43 16.75 -7.12
C TYR A 70 -6.46 16.56 -8.23
N TYR A 71 -6.03 16.81 -9.47
CA TYR A 71 -6.86 16.57 -10.64
C TYR A 71 -6.86 15.08 -10.97
N ALA A 72 -8.04 14.48 -10.98
CA ALA A 72 -8.18 13.05 -11.27
C ALA A 72 -8.23 12.78 -12.76
N GLU A 73 -7.13 12.41 -13.38
CA GLU A 73 -7.19 11.85 -14.75
C GLU A 73 -7.78 10.43 -14.80
N SER A 74 -7.75 9.68 -13.70
CA SER A 74 -8.48 8.41 -13.58
C SER A 74 -8.86 8.12 -12.11
N ALA A 75 -9.97 7.45 -11.90
CA ALA A 75 -10.44 7.06 -10.57
C ALA A 75 -9.47 6.12 -9.81
N ALA A 76 -8.54 5.47 -10.51
CA ALA A 76 -7.53 4.59 -9.92
C ALA A 76 -6.32 5.37 -9.38
N GLN A 77 -5.89 6.46 -10.05
CA GLN A 77 -4.77 7.28 -9.58
C GLN A 77 -5.12 8.17 -8.39
N ASN A 78 -6.38 8.57 -8.25
CA ASN A 78 -6.83 9.43 -7.16
C ASN A 78 -6.84 8.77 -5.79
N ARG A 79 -7.05 7.47 -5.70
CA ARG A 79 -7.06 6.77 -4.41
C ARG A 79 -5.68 6.69 -3.75
N ALA A 80 -4.62 6.63 -4.54
CA ALA A 80 -3.24 6.56 -4.05
C ALA A 80 -2.70 7.91 -3.55
N LEU A 81 -3.23 9.04 -4.04
CA LEU A 81 -2.75 10.39 -3.70
C LEU A 81 -3.52 11.04 -2.54
N MET A 82 -4.65 10.49 -2.13
CA MET A 82 -5.50 11.04 -1.07
C MET A 82 -5.17 10.56 0.35
N SER A 83 -4.12 9.77 0.55
CA SER A 83 -3.82 9.16 1.85
C SER A 83 -3.12 10.08 2.86
N ARG A 84 -2.95 11.36 2.56
CA ARG A 84 -2.50 12.36 3.55
C ARG A 84 -3.55 13.44 3.77
N GLY A 85 -4.38 13.19 4.75
CA GLY A 85 -5.31 14.17 5.33
C GLY A 85 -6.66 14.23 4.62
N VAL A 86 -7.56 13.63 5.21
CA VAL A 86 -9.01 13.53 5.02
C VAL A 86 -9.39 12.18 4.43
N ALA A 87 -9.77 11.28 5.32
CA ALA A 87 -10.66 10.18 4.96
C ALA A 87 -11.84 10.79 4.20
N THR A 88 -11.93 10.53 2.89
CA THR A 88 -13.20 10.66 2.21
C THR A 88 -14.13 9.68 2.91
N ARG A 89 -14.89 10.16 3.89
CA ARG A 89 -15.97 9.40 4.47
C ARG A 89 -16.88 8.97 3.34
N SER A 90 -16.78 7.73 2.94
CA SER A 90 -17.86 7.12 2.19
C SER A 90 -19.08 7.21 3.08
N LEU A 91 -20.07 8.01 2.69
CA LEU A 91 -21.35 8.15 3.40
C LEU A 91 -22.02 6.79 3.72
N ALA A 92 -21.63 5.74 3.02
CA ALA A 92 -22.09 4.36 3.26
C ALA A 92 -21.60 3.74 4.58
N PHE A 93 -20.65 4.36 5.30
CA PHE A 93 -20.00 3.78 6.47
C PHE A 93 -20.04 4.68 7.71
N GLU A 94 -20.92 5.64 7.75
CA GLU A 94 -21.16 6.37 9.00
C GLU A 94 -21.80 5.43 10.03
N LYS A 95 -21.37 5.60 11.29
CA LYS A 95 -21.97 4.86 12.41
C LYS A 95 -23.45 5.22 12.49
N PRO A 96 -24.35 4.24 12.35
CA PRO A 96 -25.76 4.52 12.49
C PRO A 96 -26.04 4.99 13.94
N ASP A 97 -27.01 5.90 14.06
CA ASP A 97 -27.47 6.33 15.39
C ASP A 97 -28.44 5.29 15.98
N TYR A 98 -27.86 4.31 16.63
CA TYR A 98 -28.58 3.32 17.44
C TYR A 98 -28.34 3.56 18.93
N SER A 99 -28.34 4.82 19.34
CA SER A 99 -28.17 5.21 20.76
C SER A 99 -29.31 4.73 21.66
N SER A 100 -30.50 4.47 21.07
CA SER A 100 -31.68 3.95 21.78
C SER A 100 -32.47 2.97 20.93
N ILE A 101 -33.13 2.03 21.59
CA ILE A 101 -34.07 1.11 20.97
C ILE A 101 -35.37 1.84 20.72
N PRO A 102 -35.98 1.75 19.51
CA PRO A 102 -37.29 2.36 19.23
C PRO A 102 -38.38 1.92 20.24
N SER A 103 -39.22 2.84 20.67
CA SER A 103 -40.24 2.58 21.68
C SER A 103 -41.30 1.59 21.22
N ASP A 104 -41.49 1.43 19.90
CA ASP A 104 -42.37 0.47 19.26
C ASP A 104 -41.77 -0.93 19.11
N ALA A 105 -40.53 -1.13 19.49
CA ALA A 105 -39.83 -2.42 19.38
C ALA A 105 -40.49 -3.46 20.32
N LYS A 106 -40.86 -4.61 19.74
CA LYS A 106 -41.52 -5.72 20.46
C LYS A 106 -40.48 -6.62 21.09
N GLU A 107 -40.70 -7.03 22.33
CA GLU A 107 -39.81 -7.96 23.03
C GLU A 107 -39.90 -9.39 22.46
N VAL A 108 -38.78 -9.93 22.00
CA VAL A 108 -38.73 -11.27 21.36
C VAL A 108 -38.92 -12.38 22.38
N THR A 109 -38.42 -12.22 23.60
CA THR A 109 -38.49 -13.24 24.66
C THR A 109 -39.91 -13.55 25.10
N GLU A 110 -40.83 -12.64 24.86
CA GLU A 110 -42.27 -12.83 25.15
C GLU A 110 -43.04 -13.49 23.99
N MET A 111 -42.37 -13.72 22.84
CA MET A 111 -42.98 -14.25 21.63
C MET A 111 -42.69 -15.76 21.49
N THR A 112 -43.58 -16.63 21.94
CA THR A 112 -43.43 -18.07 21.76
C THR A 112 -43.83 -18.54 20.36
N GLY A 113 -42.85 -19.10 19.63
CA GLY A 113 -43.08 -19.77 18.34
C GLY A 113 -43.48 -18.86 17.16
N THR A 114 -43.26 -17.55 17.27
CA THR A 114 -43.73 -16.56 16.30
C THR A 114 -42.73 -16.26 15.21
N THR A 115 -43.17 -16.00 14.01
CA THR A 115 -42.38 -15.44 12.91
C THR A 115 -42.26 -13.93 13.11
N LEU A 116 -41.03 -13.38 13.12
CA LEU A 116 -40.84 -11.94 13.10
C LEU A 116 -41.29 -11.38 11.76
N LEU A 117 -42.21 -10.43 11.82
CA LEU A 117 -42.82 -9.84 10.63
C LEU A 117 -41.94 -8.75 10.04
N ARG A 118 -42.01 -8.56 8.73
CA ARG A 118 -41.37 -7.46 8.03
C ARG A 118 -41.91 -6.09 8.49
N ASN A 119 -41.11 -5.04 8.25
CA ASN A 119 -41.45 -3.64 8.60
C ASN A 119 -41.72 -3.44 10.11
N ALA A 120 -40.96 -4.10 10.97
CA ALA A 120 -41.13 -4.00 12.40
C ALA A 120 -39.78 -3.99 13.13
N ASN A 121 -39.79 -3.38 14.30
CA ASN A 121 -38.67 -3.39 15.22
C ASN A 121 -38.91 -4.42 16.33
N TYR A 122 -37.85 -5.16 16.65
CA TYR A 122 -37.83 -6.14 17.72
C TYR A 122 -36.65 -5.88 18.65
N LYS A 123 -36.73 -6.36 19.88
CA LYS A 123 -35.66 -6.23 20.86
C LYS A 123 -35.50 -7.49 21.69
N ILE A 124 -34.30 -7.70 22.20
CA ILE A 124 -33.93 -8.71 23.18
C ILE A 124 -33.28 -7.95 24.33
N THR A 125 -34.04 -7.69 25.41
CA THR A 125 -33.60 -6.90 26.57
C THR A 125 -33.32 -7.74 27.81
N SER A 126 -33.56 -9.06 27.73
CA SER A 126 -33.21 -10.06 28.72
C SER A 126 -32.55 -11.25 28.03
N ASP A 127 -31.76 -12.03 28.78
CA ASP A 127 -31.04 -13.17 28.23
C ASP A 127 -31.98 -14.13 27.51
N TYR A 128 -31.66 -14.41 26.26
CA TYR A 128 -32.46 -15.26 25.39
C TYR A 128 -31.62 -16.45 24.89
N ASN A 129 -32.17 -17.65 25.01
CA ASN A 129 -31.58 -18.86 24.45
C ASN A 129 -32.56 -19.50 23.48
N GLY A 130 -32.30 -19.36 22.18
CA GLY A 130 -33.18 -19.90 21.17
C GLY A 130 -33.04 -19.23 19.80
N ILE A 131 -33.92 -19.66 18.91
CA ILE A 131 -34.05 -19.17 17.56
C ILE A 131 -35.51 -18.80 17.28
N PHE A 132 -35.73 -17.92 16.30
CA PHE A 132 -37.05 -17.56 15.84
C PHE A 132 -37.06 -17.52 14.30
N LYS A 133 -38.27 -17.48 13.71
CA LYS A 133 -38.43 -17.37 12.27
C LYS A 133 -38.50 -15.92 11.84
N PHE A 134 -38.05 -15.63 10.63
CA PHE A 134 -38.16 -14.32 10.00
C PHE A 134 -39.07 -14.43 8.77
N ASP A 135 -39.89 -13.41 8.56
CA ASP A 135 -40.59 -13.19 7.29
C ASP A 135 -39.64 -12.41 6.35
N GLY A 136 -38.91 -13.16 5.52
CA GLY A 136 -37.90 -12.62 4.59
C GLY A 136 -38.49 -11.72 3.51
N TYR A 137 -37.71 -10.76 3.02
CA TYR A 137 -38.11 -9.80 2.01
C TYR A 137 -36.96 -9.42 1.08
N ASP A 138 -37.22 -9.38 -0.24
CA ASP A 138 -36.21 -9.05 -1.27
C ASP A 138 -36.15 -7.53 -1.55
N GLY A 139 -36.10 -6.71 -0.55
CA GLY A 139 -36.02 -5.26 -0.66
C GLY A 139 -35.00 -4.66 0.31
N ASP A 140 -35.19 -3.39 0.62
CA ASP A 140 -34.42 -2.70 1.63
C ASP A 140 -34.61 -3.33 3.01
N ILE A 141 -33.71 -3.04 3.95
CA ILE A 141 -33.83 -3.53 5.33
C ILE A 141 -35.10 -3.01 5.95
N ALA A 142 -36.02 -3.95 6.22
CA ALA A 142 -37.37 -3.62 6.69
C ALA A 142 -37.58 -4.07 8.14
N THR A 143 -36.78 -5.00 8.64
CA THR A 143 -36.95 -5.56 10.00
C THR A 143 -35.63 -5.39 10.75
N ARG A 144 -35.68 -4.89 11.98
CA ARG A 144 -34.51 -4.73 12.86
C ARG A 144 -34.71 -5.48 14.16
N VAL A 145 -33.67 -6.13 14.63
CA VAL A 145 -33.61 -6.79 15.93
C VAL A 145 -32.49 -6.17 16.74
N TYR A 146 -32.86 -5.45 17.79
CA TYR A 146 -31.94 -4.82 18.72
C TYR A 146 -31.63 -5.78 19.86
N VAL A 147 -30.39 -6.24 19.94
CA VAL A 147 -29.90 -7.12 20.99
C VAL A 147 -29.23 -6.27 22.07
N ASP A 148 -29.87 -6.17 23.24
CA ASP A 148 -29.42 -5.37 24.40
C ASP A 148 -29.20 -6.25 25.65
N ALA A 149 -29.06 -7.56 25.45
CA ALA A 149 -28.76 -8.55 26.47
C ALA A 149 -27.89 -9.66 25.84
N GLN A 150 -27.76 -10.80 26.52
CA GLN A 150 -27.10 -11.97 25.95
C GLN A 150 -28.08 -12.78 25.12
N TRP A 151 -27.75 -12.99 23.84
CA TRP A 151 -28.48 -13.92 22.97
C TRP A 151 -27.61 -15.13 22.66
N THR A 152 -28.09 -16.34 23.06
CA THR A 152 -27.46 -17.60 22.72
C THR A 152 -28.21 -18.28 21.58
N ILE A 153 -27.54 -18.52 20.48
CA ILE A 153 -28.03 -19.21 19.29
C ILE A 153 -27.48 -20.64 19.34
N PRO A 154 -28.31 -21.66 19.64
CA PRO A 154 -27.79 -23.01 19.99
C PRO A 154 -27.42 -23.87 18.78
N ALA A 155 -27.64 -23.39 17.54
CA ALA A 155 -27.37 -24.16 16.33
C ALA A 155 -27.16 -23.21 15.14
N THR A 156 -26.80 -23.77 13.97
CA THR A 156 -26.76 -22.99 12.71
C THR A 156 -28.07 -22.24 12.49
N PHE A 157 -27.96 -20.97 12.21
CA PHE A 157 -29.11 -20.09 12.08
C PHE A 157 -29.01 -19.19 10.84
N GLN A 158 -30.13 -19.05 10.13
CA GLN A 158 -30.20 -18.29 8.90
C GLN A 158 -31.06 -17.04 9.10
N PHE A 159 -30.43 -15.87 8.97
CA PHE A 159 -31.11 -14.58 8.93
C PHE A 159 -31.63 -14.31 7.53
N GLN A 160 -32.95 -14.15 7.39
CA GLN A 160 -33.62 -14.00 6.10
C GLN A 160 -33.38 -12.61 5.49
N ASN A 161 -33.72 -12.45 4.21
CA ASN A 161 -33.57 -11.21 3.46
C ASN A 161 -34.20 -10.00 4.16
N GLY A 162 -33.51 -8.85 4.09
CA GLY A 162 -34.05 -7.57 4.57
C GLY A 162 -34.05 -7.39 6.09
N ILE A 163 -33.22 -8.15 6.82
CA ILE A 163 -33.13 -8.11 8.28
C ILE A 163 -31.78 -7.54 8.71
N GLU A 164 -31.83 -6.63 9.67
CA GLU A 164 -30.63 -6.13 10.35
C GLU A 164 -30.64 -6.61 11.83
N ILE A 165 -29.57 -7.26 12.21
CA ILE A 165 -29.29 -7.60 13.61
C ILE A 165 -28.34 -6.54 14.16
N ILE A 166 -28.73 -5.88 15.24
CA ILE A 166 -28.00 -4.78 15.84
C ILE A 166 -27.59 -5.20 17.26
N VAL A 167 -26.32 -5.43 17.47
CA VAL A 167 -25.78 -5.77 18.79
C VAL A 167 -25.42 -4.47 19.48
N MET A 168 -26.18 -4.13 20.51
CA MET A 168 -26.07 -2.87 21.25
C MET A 168 -24.83 -2.85 22.14
N ASN A 169 -24.52 -1.70 22.71
CA ASN A 169 -23.40 -1.54 23.63
C ASN A 169 -23.56 -2.49 24.85
N ASN A 170 -22.49 -3.23 25.14
CA ASN A 170 -22.42 -4.25 26.19
C ASN A 170 -23.34 -5.49 26.01
N ALA A 171 -24.01 -5.60 24.86
CA ALA A 171 -24.76 -6.80 24.51
C ALA A 171 -23.86 -7.86 23.86
N LYS A 172 -24.32 -9.11 23.89
CA LYS A 172 -23.52 -10.24 23.41
C LYS A 172 -24.37 -11.25 22.63
N ILE A 173 -23.86 -11.70 21.48
CA ILE A 173 -24.36 -12.89 20.80
C ILE A 173 -23.33 -14.01 20.94
N ASN A 174 -23.77 -15.20 21.38
CA ASN A 174 -23.00 -16.43 21.32
C ASN A 174 -23.73 -17.42 20.40
N ALA A 175 -23.13 -17.77 19.28
CA ALA A 175 -23.70 -18.70 18.33
C ALA A 175 -22.87 -19.99 18.22
N SER A 176 -23.49 -21.11 18.42
CA SER A 176 -22.92 -22.42 18.12
C SER A 176 -23.32 -22.81 16.70
N GLY A 177 -22.34 -23.00 15.82
CA GLY A 177 -22.58 -23.25 14.42
C GLY A 177 -22.54 -21.97 13.56
N THR A 178 -23.11 -22.02 12.37
CA THR A 178 -23.00 -20.96 11.36
C THR A 178 -24.10 -19.92 11.49
N MET A 179 -23.73 -18.66 11.64
CA MET A 179 -24.62 -17.52 11.44
C MET A 179 -24.64 -17.13 9.95
N THR A 180 -25.72 -17.40 9.23
CA THR A 180 -25.83 -17.10 7.80
C THR A 180 -26.74 -15.89 7.56
N PHE A 181 -26.17 -14.83 7.00
CA PHE A 181 -26.90 -13.64 6.57
C PHE A 181 -27.22 -13.75 5.08
N ILE A 182 -28.51 -13.86 4.75
CA ILE A 182 -28.97 -13.95 3.38
C ILE A 182 -29.06 -12.53 2.79
N ARG A 183 -29.00 -12.42 1.49
CA ARG A 183 -29.26 -11.26 0.64
C ARG A 183 -29.99 -10.10 1.36
N ASN A 184 -29.45 -8.89 1.28
CA ASN A 184 -29.97 -7.68 1.94
C ASN A 184 -30.10 -7.78 3.48
N SER A 185 -29.47 -8.75 4.13
CA SER A 185 -29.39 -8.78 5.56
C SER A 185 -28.06 -8.22 6.07
N MET A 186 -28.07 -7.73 7.29
CA MET A 186 -26.96 -7.00 7.87
C MET A 186 -26.70 -7.39 9.31
N LEU A 187 -25.43 -7.44 9.68
CA LEU A 187 -24.99 -7.50 11.06
C LEU A 187 -24.30 -6.16 11.41
N THR A 188 -24.83 -5.46 12.39
CA THR A 188 -24.25 -4.25 12.94
C THR A 188 -23.87 -4.49 14.39
N ILE A 189 -22.59 -4.32 14.73
CA ILE A 189 -22.08 -4.47 16.09
C ILE A 189 -21.65 -3.11 16.57
N MET A 190 -22.33 -2.58 17.61
CA MET A 190 -22.06 -1.28 18.18
C MET A 190 -20.82 -1.34 19.08
N GLU A 191 -20.30 -0.18 19.53
CA GLU A 191 -19.18 -0.12 20.47
C GLU A 191 -19.44 -0.98 21.69
N LYS A 192 -18.45 -1.77 22.13
CA LYS A 192 -18.58 -2.73 23.23
C LYS A 192 -19.64 -3.84 23.04
N GLY A 193 -20.32 -3.93 21.88
CA GLY A 193 -21.09 -5.10 21.50
C GLY A 193 -20.15 -6.25 21.12
N GLU A 194 -20.53 -7.47 21.43
CA GLU A 194 -19.74 -8.67 21.17
C GLU A 194 -20.53 -9.71 20.38
N VAL A 195 -19.90 -10.32 19.39
CA VAL A 195 -20.43 -11.50 18.69
C VAL A 195 -19.37 -12.57 18.68
N ASN A 196 -19.69 -13.73 19.25
CA ASN A 196 -18.88 -14.94 19.18
C ASN A 196 -19.65 -15.99 18.38
N ALA A 197 -19.04 -16.53 17.33
CA ALA A 197 -19.66 -17.55 16.48
C ALA A 197 -18.63 -18.59 16.02
N ASP A 198 -19.09 -19.81 15.72
CA ASP A 198 -18.22 -20.80 15.10
C ASP A 198 -17.90 -20.39 13.66
N ASP A 199 -18.93 -20.05 12.88
CA ASP A 199 -18.82 -19.55 11.51
C ASP A 199 -19.78 -18.39 11.26
N VAL A 200 -19.38 -17.46 10.39
CA VAL A 200 -20.26 -16.38 9.90
C VAL A 200 -20.24 -16.34 8.38
N SER A 201 -21.40 -16.30 7.74
CA SER A 201 -21.50 -16.29 6.29
C SER A 201 -22.44 -15.20 5.79
N PHE A 202 -21.96 -14.37 4.87
CA PHE A 202 -22.76 -13.38 4.13
C PHE A 202 -22.97 -13.88 2.71
N THR A 203 -24.19 -14.33 2.37
CA THR A 203 -24.47 -15.01 1.10
C THR A 203 -24.66 -14.06 -0.08
N ASN A 204 -24.69 -14.63 -1.29
CA ASN A 204 -24.81 -13.92 -2.55
C ASN A 204 -26.05 -13.00 -2.65
N GLY A 205 -25.84 -11.86 -3.22
CA GLY A 205 -26.84 -10.82 -3.49
C GLY A 205 -26.55 -9.55 -2.73
N ALA A 206 -26.65 -8.43 -3.41
CA ALA A 206 -26.32 -7.12 -2.86
C ALA A 206 -27.24 -6.70 -1.73
N PRO A 207 -26.77 -5.84 -0.87
CA PRO A 207 -25.48 -5.85 -0.22
C PRO A 207 -25.56 -6.41 1.20
N ALA A 208 -25.45 -7.72 1.36
CA ALA A 208 -25.23 -8.25 2.71
C ALA A 208 -23.98 -7.56 3.28
N ALA A 209 -24.06 -7.01 4.48
CA ALA A 209 -23.01 -6.22 5.05
C ALA A 209 -22.75 -6.58 6.50
N LEU A 210 -21.45 -6.56 6.84
CA LEU A 210 -21.01 -6.49 8.22
C LEU A 210 -20.55 -5.07 8.51
N ARG A 211 -21.09 -4.49 9.57
CA ARG A 211 -20.67 -3.21 10.14
C ARG A 211 -20.23 -3.44 11.57
N ASN A 212 -18.93 -3.37 11.85
CA ASN A 212 -18.39 -3.66 13.16
C ASN A 212 -17.72 -2.44 13.80
N TRP A 213 -18.23 -1.99 14.93
CA TRP A 213 -17.59 -1.05 15.86
C TRP A 213 -17.21 -1.69 17.18
N GLY A 214 -17.66 -2.93 17.44
CA GLY A 214 -17.39 -3.72 18.63
C GLY A 214 -16.40 -4.84 18.38
N THR A 215 -16.73 -6.03 18.83
CA THR A 215 -15.89 -7.23 18.67
C THR A 215 -16.65 -8.34 17.97
N LEU A 216 -16.05 -8.88 16.91
CA LEU A 216 -16.51 -10.10 16.25
C LEU A 216 -15.41 -11.15 16.36
N ALA A 217 -15.70 -12.25 17.06
CA ALA A 217 -14.82 -13.41 17.16
C ALA A 217 -15.46 -14.60 16.43
N VAL A 218 -14.78 -15.11 15.41
CA VAL A 218 -15.20 -16.27 14.61
C VAL A 218 -14.17 -17.37 14.78
N THR A 219 -14.59 -18.48 15.38
CA THR A 219 -13.68 -19.59 15.70
C THR A 219 -13.10 -20.25 14.46
N ASN A 220 -13.89 -20.40 13.40
CA ASN A 220 -13.47 -21.06 12.17
C ASN A 220 -13.39 -20.06 10.99
N THR A 221 -14.46 -19.93 10.23
CA THR A 221 -14.40 -19.17 8.96
C THR A 221 -15.46 -18.08 8.89
N MET A 222 -15.04 -16.89 8.54
CA MET A 222 -15.93 -15.85 8.05
C MET A 222 -15.96 -15.90 6.51
N THR A 223 -17.14 -16.11 5.92
CA THR A 223 -17.32 -16.19 4.47
C THR A 223 -18.03 -14.96 3.93
N LEU A 224 -17.38 -14.29 2.98
CA LEU A 224 -17.92 -13.15 2.26
C LEU A 224 -18.19 -13.54 0.81
N HIS A 225 -19.47 -13.78 0.47
CA HIS A 225 -19.86 -14.10 -0.91
C HIS A 225 -19.89 -12.84 -1.79
N SER A 226 -20.01 -13.06 -3.09
CA SER A 226 -20.00 -12.01 -4.11
C SER A 226 -20.98 -10.88 -3.81
N GLY A 227 -20.50 -9.63 -3.81
CA GLY A 227 -21.28 -8.43 -3.49
C GLY A 227 -21.33 -8.07 -2.00
N ALA A 228 -20.83 -8.93 -1.11
CA ALA A 228 -20.78 -8.61 0.31
C ALA A 228 -19.78 -7.47 0.59
N THR A 229 -20.09 -6.65 1.58
CA THR A 229 -19.21 -5.58 2.08
C THR A 229 -18.95 -5.79 3.57
N LEU A 230 -17.67 -5.76 3.93
CA LEU A 230 -17.23 -5.74 5.31
C LEU A 230 -16.67 -4.37 5.64
N TYR A 231 -17.16 -3.77 6.70
CA TYR A 231 -16.65 -2.54 7.27
C TYR A 231 -16.31 -2.71 8.73
N ASN A 232 -15.05 -2.51 9.08
CA ASN A 232 -14.54 -2.72 10.43
C ASN A 232 -13.91 -1.47 11.03
N LYS A 233 -14.48 -0.99 12.13
CA LYS A 233 -13.88 0.00 13.06
C LYS A 233 -13.66 -0.56 14.46
N GLY A 234 -14.03 -1.81 14.67
CA GLY A 234 -13.80 -2.56 15.88
C GLY A 234 -12.69 -3.61 15.70
N THR A 235 -12.82 -4.70 16.40
CA THR A 235 -11.90 -5.84 16.31
C THR A 235 -12.60 -7.02 15.67
N ILE A 236 -11.95 -7.64 14.70
CA ILE A 236 -12.36 -8.92 14.11
C ILE A 236 -11.24 -9.93 14.36
N THR A 237 -11.57 -11.06 14.95
CA THR A 237 -10.69 -12.23 15.01
C THR A 237 -11.35 -13.39 14.30
N SER A 238 -10.60 -14.12 13.48
CA SER A 238 -11.09 -15.30 12.77
C SER A 238 -9.95 -16.23 12.44
N LYS A 239 -10.23 -17.51 12.33
CA LYS A 239 -9.21 -18.41 11.78
C LYS A 239 -8.94 -18.06 10.32
N ASN A 240 -9.98 -17.93 9.51
CA ASN A 240 -9.91 -17.55 8.09
C ASN A 240 -10.96 -16.52 7.71
N ILE A 241 -10.68 -15.74 6.67
CA ILE A 241 -11.69 -15.03 5.89
C ILE A 241 -11.71 -15.61 4.47
N SER A 242 -12.79 -16.31 4.12
CA SER A 242 -13.05 -16.80 2.76
C SER A 242 -13.81 -15.74 1.96
N ILE A 243 -13.23 -15.30 0.85
CA ILE A 243 -13.71 -14.16 0.08
C ILE A 243 -14.00 -14.58 -1.35
N ASN A 244 -15.17 -14.21 -1.88
CA ASN A 244 -15.51 -14.38 -3.28
C ASN A 244 -15.29 -13.07 -4.06
N SER A 245 -15.27 -13.16 -5.39
CA SER A 245 -15.10 -12.00 -6.29
C SER A 245 -16.13 -10.90 -6.05
N ASN A 246 -15.79 -9.65 -6.42
CA ASN A 246 -16.65 -8.47 -6.26
C ASN A 246 -17.03 -8.13 -4.81
N THR A 247 -16.21 -8.50 -3.87
CA THR A 247 -16.36 -8.20 -2.44
C THR A 247 -15.50 -6.99 -2.09
N LYS A 248 -15.91 -6.24 -1.06
CA LYS A 248 -15.15 -5.11 -0.54
C LYS A 248 -14.90 -5.27 0.96
N ILE A 249 -13.66 -5.04 1.39
CA ILE A 249 -13.29 -4.90 2.79
C ILE A 249 -12.70 -3.50 3.02
N VAL A 250 -13.22 -2.80 4.02
CA VAL A 250 -12.62 -1.58 4.59
C VAL A 250 -12.33 -1.84 6.05
N ASN A 251 -11.07 -1.78 6.42
CA ASN A 251 -10.61 -1.96 7.78
C ASN A 251 -10.02 -0.65 8.33
N ASP A 252 -10.69 -0.06 9.31
CA ASP A 252 -10.23 1.16 9.99
C ASP A 252 -9.69 0.88 11.40
N ASN A 253 -9.68 -0.39 11.87
CA ASN A 253 -9.10 -0.76 13.14
C ASN A 253 -8.37 -2.11 13.04
N LYS A 254 -8.82 -3.19 13.67
CA LYS A 254 -8.03 -4.42 13.75
C LYS A 254 -8.74 -5.63 13.13
N ILE A 255 -8.02 -6.36 12.26
CA ILE A 255 -8.37 -7.71 11.80
C ILE A 255 -7.20 -8.63 12.13
N GLU A 256 -7.46 -9.73 12.82
CA GLU A 256 -6.48 -10.73 13.22
C GLU A 256 -6.93 -12.12 12.76
N LEU A 257 -6.10 -12.77 11.96
CA LEU A 257 -6.37 -14.07 11.37
C LEU A 257 -5.34 -15.08 11.87
N GLU A 258 -5.78 -16.29 12.20
CA GLU A 258 -4.85 -17.37 12.51
C GLU A 258 -4.16 -17.92 11.26
N ASP A 259 -4.89 -18.03 10.14
CA ASP A 259 -4.40 -18.61 8.89
C ASP A 259 -4.25 -17.52 7.78
N GLU A 260 -5.08 -17.58 6.74
CA GLU A 260 -4.86 -16.82 5.52
C GLU A 260 -5.89 -15.73 5.23
N LEU A 261 -5.43 -14.69 4.58
CA LEU A 261 -6.25 -13.71 3.86
C LEU A 261 -6.04 -13.90 2.36
N ASN A 262 -7.01 -14.50 1.69
CA ASN A 262 -6.97 -14.75 0.26
C ASN A 262 -7.86 -13.76 -0.49
N LEU A 263 -7.23 -12.90 -1.30
CA LEU A 263 -7.89 -11.85 -2.08
C LEU A 263 -8.13 -12.37 -3.50
N PRO A 264 -9.37 -12.72 -3.87
CA PRO A 264 -9.68 -13.26 -5.20
C PRO A 264 -9.65 -12.16 -6.27
N ALA A 265 -9.85 -12.56 -7.52
CA ALA A 265 -9.97 -11.64 -8.64
C ALA A 265 -11.11 -10.61 -8.44
N ASN A 266 -10.88 -9.37 -8.87
CA ASN A 266 -11.82 -8.25 -8.77
C ASN A 266 -12.26 -7.89 -7.33
N PHE A 267 -11.41 -8.17 -6.37
CA PHE A 267 -11.61 -7.81 -4.97
C PHE A 267 -11.01 -6.44 -4.65
N SER A 268 -11.58 -5.74 -3.67
CA SER A 268 -11.07 -4.47 -3.18
C SER A 268 -10.85 -4.51 -1.66
N LEU A 269 -9.60 -4.32 -1.24
CA LEU A 269 -9.20 -4.12 0.15
C LEU A 269 -8.70 -2.70 0.36
N GLU A 270 -9.22 -2.05 1.39
CA GLU A 270 -8.69 -0.80 1.93
C GLU A 270 -8.41 -1.01 3.42
N ASN A 271 -7.14 -0.97 3.79
CA ASN A 271 -6.70 -1.10 5.19
C ASN A 271 -6.18 0.23 5.70
N ASN A 272 -6.90 0.85 6.61
CA ASN A 272 -6.52 2.07 7.34
C ASN A 272 -6.12 1.75 8.80
N GLY A 273 -6.29 0.50 9.22
CA GLY A 273 -5.97 -0.02 10.54
C GLY A 273 -4.87 -1.10 10.47
N GLU A 274 -5.07 -2.17 11.18
CA GLU A 274 -4.11 -3.25 11.31
C GLU A 274 -4.69 -4.56 10.80
N ILE A 275 -3.92 -5.30 10.00
CA ILE A 275 -4.27 -6.67 9.58
C ILE A 275 -3.09 -7.59 9.85
N TYR A 276 -3.35 -8.68 10.57
CA TYR A 276 -2.38 -9.72 10.91
C TYR A 276 -2.88 -11.08 10.45
N GLY A 277 -1.95 -11.96 10.04
CA GLY A 277 -2.27 -13.33 9.66
C GLY A 277 -1.04 -14.16 9.32
N GLU A 278 -1.24 -15.42 8.96
CA GLU A 278 -0.15 -16.29 8.52
C GLU A 278 0.19 -16.03 7.05
N LYS A 279 -0.83 -15.98 6.17
CA LYS A 279 -0.61 -15.80 4.72
C LYS A 279 -1.47 -14.70 4.14
N LEU A 280 -0.87 -13.84 3.34
CA LEU A 280 -1.57 -12.96 2.42
C LEU A 280 -1.39 -13.48 1.00
N ILE A 281 -2.50 -13.83 0.33
CA ILE A 281 -2.51 -14.26 -1.06
C ILE A 281 -3.40 -13.30 -1.84
N ALA A 282 -2.88 -12.69 -2.91
CA ALA A 282 -3.67 -11.85 -3.79
C ALA A 282 -3.53 -12.31 -5.23
N ASN A 283 -4.66 -12.49 -5.91
CA ASN A 283 -4.73 -13.04 -7.25
C ASN A 283 -5.18 -11.98 -8.29
N SER A 284 -5.16 -12.37 -9.55
CA SER A 284 -5.35 -11.52 -10.73
C SER A 284 -6.46 -10.47 -10.58
N ASN A 285 -6.13 -9.21 -10.87
CA ASN A 285 -7.01 -8.05 -10.80
C ASN A 285 -7.54 -7.70 -9.40
N ALA A 286 -7.01 -8.29 -8.33
CA ALA A 286 -7.28 -7.77 -7.00
C ALA A 286 -6.60 -6.41 -6.81
N VAL A 287 -7.27 -5.50 -6.11
CA VAL A 287 -6.73 -4.20 -5.71
C VAL A 287 -6.69 -4.13 -4.20
N ALA A 288 -5.48 -4.05 -3.66
CA ALA A 288 -5.29 -3.88 -2.23
C ALA A 288 -4.61 -2.53 -1.96
N THR A 289 -5.09 -1.81 -0.97
CA THR A 289 -4.49 -0.57 -0.48
C THR A 289 -4.23 -0.71 1.01
N ASN A 290 -2.97 -0.59 1.41
CA ASN A 290 -2.55 -0.57 2.79
C ASN A 290 -2.09 0.83 3.18
N ASN A 291 -2.85 1.49 4.03
CA ASN A 291 -2.56 2.83 4.54
C ASN A 291 -1.95 2.81 5.95
N ASN A 292 -1.88 1.64 6.60
CA ASN A 292 -1.31 1.52 7.94
C ASN A 292 -0.50 0.22 8.07
N ILE A 293 -0.92 -0.77 8.82
CA ILE A 293 -0.10 -1.94 9.12
C ILE A 293 -0.72 -3.21 8.53
N MET A 294 0.09 -3.95 7.78
CA MET A 294 -0.21 -5.34 7.41
C MET A 294 1.01 -6.21 7.70
N ARG A 295 0.81 -7.30 8.46
CA ARG A 295 1.89 -8.23 8.81
C ARG A 295 1.44 -9.67 8.68
N PHE A 296 2.21 -10.43 7.91
CA PHE A 296 1.96 -11.84 7.63
C PHE A 296 3.26 -12.66 7.75
N THR A 297 3.15 -13.98 7.89
CA THR A 297 4.31 -14.86 7.79
C THR A 297 4.81 -14.91 6.34
N THR A 298 3.89 -15.06 5.39
CA THR A 298 4.22 -15.04 3.95
C THR A 298 3.25 -14.14 3.18
N ILE A 299 3.77 -13.50 2.12
CA ILE A 299 2.97 -12.67 1.22
C ILE A 299 3.20 -13.14 -0.22
N SER A 300 2.13 -13.40 -0.96
CA SER A 300 2.15 -13.80 -2.37
C SER A 300 1.18 -12.95 -3.20
N LEU A 301 1.72 -12.18 -4.14
CA LEU A 301 0.96 -11.27 -5.01
C LEU A 301 1.11 -11.70 -6.46
N ILE A 302 0.00 -12.07 -7.13
CA ILE A 302 0.01 -12.55 -8.52
C ILE A 302 -0.90 -11.68 -9.38
N ASN A 303 -0.33 -10.99 -10.36
CA ASN A 303 -1.05 -10.11 -11.30
C ASN A 303 -2.01 -9.13 -10.61
N THR A 304 -1.59 -8.55 -9.50
CA THR A 304 -2.39 -7.67 -8.64
C THR A 304 -1.86 -6.25 -8.67
N THR A 305 -2.70 -5.29 -8.27
CA THR A 305 -2.26 -3.94 -7.93
C THR A 305 -2.28 -3.80 -6.41
N PHE A 306 -1.11 -3.57 -5.82
CA PHE A 306 -0.96 -3.35 -4.39
C PHE A 306 -0.42 -1.94 -4.13
N ASN A 307 -1.17 -1.15 -3.40
CA ASN A 307 -0.77 0.20 -2.99
C ASN A 307 -0.38 0.17 -1.52
N ASN A 308 0.82 0.63 -1.19
CA ASN A 308 1.31 0.68 0.18
C ASN A 308 1.72 2.11 0.56
N ALA A 309 1.17 2.59 1.65
CA ALA A 309 1.49 3.90 2.20
C ALA A 309 2.12 3.84 3.60
N CYS A 310 2.25 2.63 4.19
CA CYS A 310 2.82 2.48 5.51
C CYS A 310 3.58 1.15 5.63
N SER A 311 3.29 0.35 6.65
CA SER A 311 4.04 -0.86 6.97
C SER A 311 3.42 -2.10 6.32
N LEU A 312 4.21 -2.78 5.49
CA LEU A 312 3.90 -4.12 5.01
C LEU A 312 5.06 -5.05 5.40
N GLU A 313 4.78 -6.09 6.16
CA GLU A 313 5.82 -7.00 6.65
C GLU A 313 5.47 -8.46 6.37
N ALA A 314 6.43 -9.18 5.77
CA ALA A 314 6.43 -10.63 5.71
C ALA A 314 7.53 -11.17 6.62
N THR A 315 7.19 -11.97 7.64
CA THR A 315 8.20 -12.42 8.61
C THR A 315 9.10 -13.54 8.07
N THR A 316 8.72 -14.18 6.96
CA THR A 316 9.49 -15.25 6.31
C THR A 316 9.81 -14.93 4.86
N SER A 317 8.81 -14.67 4.01
CA SER A 317 9.05 -14.46 2.59
C SER A 317 7.97 -13.61 1.90
N PHE A 318 8.42 -12.88 0.90
CA PHE A 318 7.58 -12.12 -0.01
C PHE A 318 7.77 -12.60 -1.45
N TYR A 319 6.69 -12.82 -2.16
CA TYR A 319 6.68 -13.22 -3.56
C TYR A 319 5.75 -12.32 -4.38
N ALA A 320 6.23 -11.85 -5.53
CA ALA A 320 5.44 -11.06 -6.47
C ALA A 320 5.65 -11.54 -7.91
N ASN A 321 4.56 -11.85 -8.60
CA ASN A 321 4.59 -12.26 -10.01
C ASN A 321 3.60 -11.42 -10.83
N GLY A 322 4.11 -10.64 -11.80
CA GLY A 322 3.31 -9.79 -12.66
C GLY A 322 2.57 -8.67 -11.91
N ALA A 323 2.90 -8.42 -10.65
CA ALA A 323 2.22 -7.44 -9.82
C ALA A 323 2.70 -6.01 -10.10
N THR A 324 1.78 -5.06 -9.95
CA THR A 324 2.10 -3.64 -9.86
C THR A 324 2.08 -3.23 -8.39
N PHE A 325 3.23 -2.85 -7.88
CA PHE A 325 3.40 -2.43 -6.49
C PHE A 325 3.67 -0.92 -6.44
N ASN A 326 2.83 -0.18 -5.74
CA ASN A 326 2.96 1.26 -5.63
C ASN A 326 3.18 1.65 -4.17
N PHE A 327 4.36 2.16 -3.85
CA PHE A 327 4.64 2.79 -2.58
C PHE A 327 4.44 4.29 -2.72
N THR A 328 3.52 4.85 -1.97
CA THR A 328 3.40 6.30 -1.82
C THR A 328 4.30 6.83 -0.72
N GLN A 329 4.62 5.97 0.24
CA GLN A 329 5.59 6.10 1.32
C GLN A 329 5.66 4.76 2.08
N GLY A 330 6.36 4.70 3.20
CA GLY A 330 6.43 3.51 4.05
C GLY A 330 7.37 2.44 3.49
N TYR A 331 7.20 1.22 3.92
CA TYR A 331 8.12 0.14 3.59
C TYR A 331 7.47 -1.23 3.41
N LEU A 332 8.18 -2.10 2.69
CA LEU A 332 8.02 -3.55 2.71
C LEU A 332 9.27 -4.17 3.35
N LYS A 333 9.07 -4.98 4.38
CA LYS A 333 10.15 -5.75 5.03
C LYS A 333 9.88 -7.24 4.90
N ALA A 334 10.91 -7.99 4.50
CA ALA A 334 10.89 -9.46 4.50
C ALA A 334 12.31 -10.02 4.57
N PRO A 335 12.54 -11.22 5.14
CA PRO A 335 13.83 -11.88 5.03
C PRO A 335 14.24 -12.13 3.57
N THR A 336 13.35 -12.70 2.79
CA THR A 336 13.58 -12.97 1.36
C THR A 336 12.45 -12.37 0.51
N MET A 337 12.83 -11.79 -0.62
CA MET A 337 11.89 -11.28 -1.61
C MET A 337 12.16 -11.91 -2.98
N GLU A 338 11.13 -12.39 -3.65
CA GLU A 338 11.21 -12.85 -5.02
C GLU A 338 10.28 -12.05 -5.93
N PHE A 339 10.82 -11.54 -7.03
CA PHE A 339 10.07 -10.83 -8.06
C PHE A 339 10.16 -11.59 -9.39
N VAL A 340 8.99 -11.87 -9.99
CA VAL A 340 8.85 -12.53 -11.30
C VAL A 340 8.04 -11.60 -12.18
N ASN A 341 8.64 -10.83 -13.03
CA ASN A 341 7.98 -9.74 -13.78
C ASN A 341 7.37 -8.66 -12.84
N GLY A 342 6.81 -7.63 -13.44
CA GLY A 342 6.06 -6.63 -12.71
C GLY A 342 6.81 -5.32 -12.51
N THR A 343 6.15 -4.41 -11.84
CA THR A 343 6.62 -3.03 -11.64
C THR A 343 6.49 -2.63 -10.19
N VAL A 344 7.57 -2.12 -9.64
CA VAL A 344 7.61 -1.56 -8.28
C VAL A 344 7.89 -0.06 -8.38
N ASN A 345 6.93 0.75 -8.00
CA ASN A 345 7.03 2.19 -7.93
C ASN A 345 7.28 2.62 -6.49
N LEU A 346 8.43 3.17 -6.20
CA LEU A 346 8.84 3.65 -4.88
C LEU A 346 8.81 5.17 -4.88
N SER A 347 8.11 5.78 -3.93
CA SER A 347 7.97 7.24 -3.87
C SER A 347 8.16 7.76 -2.45
N ASN A 348 8.57 9.02 -2.34
CA ASN A 348 8.64 9.76 -1.07
C ASN A 348 9.52 9.10 0.00
N GLY A 349 10.67 8.54 -0.38
CA GLY A 349 11.57 7.88 0.57
C GLY A 349 11.04 6.53 1.06
N SER A 350 10.26 5.83 0.27
CA SER A 350 9.82 4.47 0.60
C SER A 350 10.94 3.44 0.47
N MET A 351 10.80 2.30 1.14
CA MET A 351 11.87 1.31 1.22
C MET A 351 11.38 -0.12 0.98
N LEU A 352 12.16 -0.88 0.22
CA LEU A 352 12.18 -2.35 0.26
C LEU A 352 13.34 -2.80 1.14
N ASP A 353 13.08 -3.53 2.21
CA ASP A 353 14.08 -4.04 3.16
C ASP A 353 14.06 -5.57 3.18
N ALA A 354 14.96 -6.19 2.42
CA ALA A 354 15.19 -7.63 2.45
C ALA A 354 16.38 -7.96 3.34
N THR A 355 16.13 -8.55 4.49
CA THR A 355 17.22 -8.79 5.46
C THR A 355 18.18 -9.90 5.05
N THR A 356 17.83 -10.73 4.07
CA THR A 356 18.68 -11.82 3.56
C THR A 356 18.95 -11.69 2.07
N SER A 357 17.92 -11.63 1.22
CA SER A 357 18.13 -11.55 -0.23
C SER A 357 16.91 -11.10 -1.02
N ILE A 358 17.20 -10.52 -2.19
CA ILE A 358 16.22 -10.31 -3.26
C ILE A 358 16.62 -11.20 -4.44
N TYR A 359 15.65 -11.96 -4.96
CA TYR A 359 15.80 -12.78 -6.15
C TYR A 359 14.86 -12.32 -7.27
N MET A 360 15.41 -12.16 -8.46
CA MET A 360 14.64 -11.81 -9.65
C MET A 360 14.68 -12.94 -10.67
N ASN A 361 13.54 -13.57 -10.89
CA ASN A 361 13.44 -14.80 -11.67
C ASN A 361 13.44 -14.57 -13.19
N THR A 362 13.02 -13.39 -13.65
CA THR A 362 12.94 -13.06 -15.07
C THR A 362 13.40 -11.64 -15.36
N ALA A 363 13.78 -11.40 -16.63
CA ALA A 363 14.33 -10.15 -17.15
C ALA A 363 13.35 -8.94 -17.19
N HIS A 364 12.26 -8.94 -16.43
CA HIS A 364 11.20 -7.94 -16.57
C HIS A 364 10.79 -7.25 -15.28
N ALA A 365 11.51 -7.45 -14.19
CA ALA A 365 11.27 -6.69 -12.96
C ALA A 365 11.85 -5.28 -13.08
N LYS A 366 11.01 -4.28 -12.81
CA LYS A 366 11.34 -2.86 -12.93
C LYS A 366 11.08 -2.13 -11.63
N PHE A 367 12.09 -1.39 -11.16
CA PHE A 367 12.02 -0.59 -9.96
C PHE A 367 12.20 0.88 -10.31
N TYR A 368 11.21 1.68 -9.98
CA TYR A 368 11.20 3.12 -10.26
C TYR A 368 11.20 3.91 -8.97
N GLY A 369 12.22 4.72 -8.76
CA GLY A 369 12.26 5.77 -7.74
C GLY A 369 11.54 7.01 -8.25
N LYS A 370 10.39 7.36 -7.68
CA LYS A 370 9.54 8.47 -8.11
C LYS A 370 9.47 9.56 -7.04
N GLY A 371 9.23 10.80 -7.51
CA GLY A 371 9.09 11.96 -6.62
C GLY A 371 10.42 12.62 -6.29
N GLU A 372 10.39 13.53 -5.32
CA GLU A 372 11.55 14.36 -4.96
C GLU A 372 12.50 13.68 -3.97
N ASN A 373 11.98 12.80 -3.11
CA ASN A 373 12.77 12.11 -2.10
C ASN A 373 13.27 10.77 -2.67
N THR A 374 14.55 10.50 -2.47
CA THR A 374 15.16 9.23 -2.87
C THR A 374 14.58 8.08 -2.07
N SER A 375 14.15 7.03 -2.75
CA SER A 375 13.69 5.78 -2.16
C SER A 375 14.81 4.75 -2.12
N MET A 376 14.64 3.68 -1.34
CA MET A 376 15.71 2.70 -1.11
C MET A 376 15.26 1.27 -1.40
N ILE A 377 16.16 0.51 -2.02
CA ILE A 377 16.14 -0.96 -2.00
C ILE A 377 17.34 -1.41 -1.17
N LYS A 378 17.09 -2.14 -0.09
CA LYS A 378 18.13 -2.60 0.82
C LYS A 378 18.13 -4.12 0.88
N SER A 379 19.26 -4.73 0.56
CA SER A 379 19.44 -6.17 0.65
C SER A 379 20.92 -6.55 0.61
N PRO A 380 21.42 -7.42 1.51
CA PRO A 380 22.80 -7.89 1.44
C PRO A 380 23.14 -8.56 0.11
N VAL A 381 22.17 -9.25 -0.48
CA VAL A 381 22.34 -10.01 -1.72
C VAL A 381 21.17 -9.76 -2.66
N ILE A 382 21.47 -9.35 -3.89
CA ILE A 382 20.49 -9.28 -4.98
C ILE A 382 20.99 -10.16 -6.12
N THR A 383 20.20 -11.14 -6.52
CA THR A 383 20.57 -12.08 -7.60
C THR A 383 19.45 -12.26 -8.59
N GLY A 384 19.78 -12.62 -9.83
CA GLY A 384 18.77 -12.93 -10.87
C GLY A 384 19.16 -12.44 -12.25
N GLN A 385 18.19 -11.99 -13.04
CA GLN A 385 18.42 -11.57 -14.43
C GLN A 385 17.61 -10.30 -14.74
N GLY A 386 18.23 -9.39 -15.51
CA GLY A 386 17.55 -8.31 -16.19
C GLY A 386 16.85 -7.31 -15.29
N PHE A 387 17.60 -6.69 -14.40
CA PHE A 387 17.10 -5.67 -13.49
C PHE A 387 17.00 -4.31 -14.17
N THR A 388 15.96 -3.57 -13.91
CA THR A 388 15.89 -2.15 -14.23
C THR A 388 15.70 -1.37 -12.95
N TYR A 389 16.63 -0.46 -12.66
CA TYR A 389 16.56 0.53 -11.59
C TYR A 389 16.54 1.91 -12.23
N ASP A 390 15.56 2.72 -11.92
CA ASP A 390 15.29 3.97 -12.63
C ASP A 390 14.85 5.09 -11.66
N GLY A 391 15.37 6.28 -11.85
CA GLY A 391 14.96 7.48 -11.12
C GLY A 391 15.60 7.64 -9.74
N ASN A 392 14.91 8.33 -8.84
CA ASN A 392 15.42 8.65 -7.50
C ASN A 392 15.44 7.40 -6.58
N LEU A 393 16.42 6.55 -6.79
CA LEU A 393 16.51 5.23 -6.15
C LEU A 393 17.94 4.91 -5.74
N VAL A 394 18.15 4.56 -4.48
CA VAL A 394 19.38 3.96 -4.00
C VAL A 394 19.22 2.46 -3.81
N ILE A 395 20.19 1.69 -4.28
CA ILE A 395 20.27 0.26 -4.09
C ILE A 395 21.43 -0.03 -3.11
N GLU A 396 21.07 -0.28 -1.86
CA GLU A 396 22.03 -0.62 -0.81
C GLU A 396 22.24 -2.14 -0.80
N CYS A 397 23.38 -2.59 -1.32
CA CYS A 397 23.65 -4.00 -1.55
C CYS A 397 25.14 -4.30 -1.58
N ASP A 398 25.59 -5.36 -0.86
CA ASP A 398 27.00 -5.80 -0.89
C ASP A 398 27.28 -6.74 -2.05
N ASN A 399 26.32 -7.55 -2.46
CA ASN A 399 26.52 -8.56 -3.48
C ASN A 399 25.37 -8.58 -4.49
N HIS A 400 25.59 -7.89 -5.62
CA HIS A 400 24.66 -7.86 -6.75
C HIS A 400 25.18 -8.76 -7.87
N VAL A 401 24.50 -9.89 -8.14
CA VAL A 401 24.93 -10.90 -9.10
C VAL A 401 23.87 -11.13 -10.18
N GLU A 402 24.18 -10.80 -11.41
CA GLU A 402 23.39 -11.19 -12.57
C GLU A 402 23.72 -12.62 -13.02
N LYS A 403 22.67 -13.47 -13.16
CA LYS A 403 22.87 -14.90 -13.47
C LYS A 403 22.99 -15.22 -14.96
N SER A 404 22.69 -14.27 -15.85
CA SER A 404 22.73 -14.52 -17.29
C SER A 404 23.33 -13.37 -18.06
N PRO A 405 24.59 -13.46 -18.49
CA PRO A 405 25.23 -12.43 -19.30
C PRO A 405 24.65 -12.31 -20.72
N TYR A 406 23.90 -13.32 -21.19
CA TYR A 406 23.34 -13.33 -22.57
C TYR A 406 22.05 -12.54 -22.74
N TRP A 407 21.35 -12.23 -21.63
CA TRP A 407 20.09 -11.48 -21.65
C TRP A 407 20.29 -10.15 -20.91
N ASN A 408 21.26 -9.40 -21.36
CA ASN A 408 21.74 -8.19 -20.70
C ASN A 408 20.71 -7.05 -20.76
N ASN A 409 19.67 -7.13 -19.93
CA ASN A 409 18.68 -6.09 -19.72
C ASN A 409 18.86 -5.42 -18.34
N PHE A 410 20.07 -5.49 -17.79
CA PHE A 410 20.42 -4.77 -16.58
C PHE A 410 20.61 -3.29 -16.90
N HIS A 411 19.79 -2.46 -16.30
CA HIS A 411 19.83 -1.02 -16.49
C HIS A 411 19.79 -0.29 -15.14
N VAL A 412 20.73 0.61 -14.95
CA VAL A 412 20.73 1.59 -13.86
C VAL A 412 20.75 2.96 -14.52
N GLN A 413 19.67 3.73 -14.38
CA GLN A 413 19.49 4.93 -15.18
C GLN A 413 18.73 6.03 -14.42
N ASN A 414 18.79 7.23 -14.96
CA ASN A 414 18.03 8.40 -14.49
C ASN A 414 18.24 8.74 -13.01
N GLY A 415 19.46 8.53 -12.48
CA GLY A 415 19.81 8.87 -11.10
C GLY A 415 19.78 7.73 -10.10
N ALA A 416 19.35 6.53 -10.49
CA ALA A 416 19.49 5.35 -9.65
C ALA A 416 20.98 5.00 -9.44
N TYR A 417 21.35 4.56 -8.24
CA TYR A 417 22.73 4.23 -7.93
C TYR A 417 22.86 3.14 -6.85
N PHE A 418 24.03 2.49 -6.81
CA PHE A 418 24.38 1.48 -5.81
C PHE A 418 25.24 2.06 -4.69
N THR A 419 25.06 1.53 -3.49
CA THR A 419 25.93 1.75 -2.35
C THR A 419 26.06 0.45 -1.55
N ARG A 420 27.04 0.37 -0.65
CA ARG A 420 27.19 -0.79 0.23
C ARG A 420 26.18 -0.77 1.37
N MET A 421 25.96 -1.94 1.95
CA MET A 421 25.10 -2.06 3.14
C MET A 421 25.57 -1.12 4.25
N GLY A 422 24.66 -0.34 4.80
CA GLY A 422 24.89 0.60 5.88
C GLY A 422 25.54 1.94 5.48
N GLU A 423 25.91 2.13 4.22
CA GLU A 423 26.61 3.35 3.77
C GLU A 423 25.66 4.44 3.27
N SER A 424 24.44 4.08 2.88
CA SER A 424 23.47 5.07 2.42
C SER A 424 23.12 6.06 3.54
N LYS A 425 23.10 7.34 3.18
CA LYS A 425 22.65 8.44 4.04
C LYS A 425 21.30 9.00 3.62
N VAL A 426 20.61 8.29 2.73
CA VAL A 426 19.26 8.69 2.28
C VAL A 426 18.27 8.54 3.42
N VAL A 427 17.50 9.57 3.66
CA VAL A 427 16.45 9.58 4.69
C VAL A 427 15.24 8.81 4.19
N ILE A 428 14.90 7.75 4.90
CA ILE A 428 13.69 6.98 4.66
C ILE A 428 12.62 7.43 5.65
N ASP A 429 11.51 7.89 5.09
CA ASP A 429 10.37 8.36 5.88
C ASP A 429 9.43 7.18 6.12
N VAL A 430 9.43 6.63 7.33
CA VAL A 430 8.51 5.56 7.72
C VAL A 430 7.19 6.12 8.21
N CYS A 431 6.11 5.41 7.98
CA CYS A 431 4.75 5.84 8.31
C CYS A 431 4.51 6.06 9.81
N THR A 432 5.36 5.53 10.68
CA THR A 432 5.33 5.75 12.13
C THR A 432 5.85 7.12 12.55
N GLY A 433 6.28 7.95 11.59
CA GLY A 433 6.89 9.25 11.86
C GLY A 433 8.37 9.17 12.25
N THR A 434 8.93 7.97 12.32
CA THR A 434 10.36 7.78 12.60
C THR A 434 11.14 7.97 11.31
N LYS A 435 12.00 8.98 11.26
CA LYS A 435 12.94 9.18 10.16
C LYS A 435 14.24 8.45 10.46
N ASN A 436 14.64 7.56 9.58
CA ASN A 436 15.94 6.93 9.60
C ASN A 436 16.44 6.70 8.17
N ASN A 437 17.71 6.39 8.03
CA ASN A 437 18.31 6.10 6.72
C ASN A 437 18.19 4.62 6.32
N GLY A 438 17.22 3.89 6.86
CA GLY A 438 17.07 2.45 6.64
C GLY A 438 18.13 1.60 7.38
N ASN A 439 19.01 2.20 8.19
CA ASN A 439 20.01 1.54 9.01
C ASN A 439 19.62 1.69 10.49
N GLU A 440 19.72 0.62 11.28
CA GLU A 440 19.31 0.63 12.67
C GLU A 440 20.19 1.58 13.51
N GLY A 441 19.60 2.42 14.33
CA GLY A 441 20.21 3.05 15.49
C GLY A 441 20.71 4.48 15.36
N GLU A 442 20.67 5.15 14.21
CA GLU A 442 21.09 6.54 14.09
C GLU A 442 19.95 7.44 13.61
N GLU A 443 19.78 8.61 14.26
CA GLU A 443 19.01 9.69 13.66
C GLU A 443 19.69 10.11 12.34
N PRO A 444 18.95 10.25 11.22
CA PRO A 444 19.53 10.61 9.96
C PRO A 444 20.16 12.01 10.07
N GLU A 445 21.47 12.09 9.91
CA GLU A 445 22.07 13.37 9.54
C GLU A 445 21.62 13.72 8.12
N ASP A 446 21.35 15.00 7.87
CA ASP A 446 21.18 15.49 6.52
C ASP A 446 22.37 15.04 5.66
N PRO A 447 22.15 14.43 4.50
CA PRO A 447 23.24 13.91 3.70
C PRO A 447 24.23 15.03 3.37
N LYS A 448 25.49 14.85 3.77
CA LYS A 448 26.57 15.77 3.43
C LYS A 448 26.96 15.54 1.99
N PHE A 449 26.77 16.52 1.14
CA PHE A 449 27.20 16.45 -0.24
C PHE A 449 28.63 17.00 -0.39
N PRO A 450 29.38 16.44 -1.36
CA PRO A 450 29.03 15.36 -2.27
C PRO A 450 29.01 13.98 -1.57
N ILE A 451 28.07 13.12 -1.99
CA ILE A 451 28.10 11.70 -1.61
C ILE A 451 29.12 11.01 -2.50
N ILE A 452 30.07 10.31 -1.90
CA ILE A 452 31.08 9.56 -2.64
C ILE A 452 30.71 8.08 -2.61
N MET A 453 30.49 7.52 -3.79
CA MET A 453 30.33 6.08 -3.98
C MET A 453 31.67 5.51 -4.44
N ASP A 454 32.17 4.56 -3.70
CA ASP A 454 33.46 3.93 -3.95
C ASP A 454 33.26 2.43 -4.18
N ASP A 455 33.76 1.92 -5.30
CA ASP A 455 33.79 0.48 -5.59
C ASP A 455 35.21 0.03 -5.86
N THR A 456 35.77 -0.71 -4.92
CA THR A 456 37.14 -1.22 -4.96
C THR A 456 37.23 -2.65 -5.53
N ARG A 457 36.16 -3.20 -6.09
CA ARG A 457 36.23 -4.52 -6.75
C ARG A 457 37.03 -4.43 -8.02
N ASN A 458 37.89 -5.41 -8.25
CA ASN A 458 38.72 -5.51 -9.45
C ASN A 458 37.89 -6.11 -10.61
N TYR A 459 37.98 -5.47 -11.76
CA TYR A 459 37.37 -5.97 -13.01
C TYR A 459 38.46 -6.03 -14.07
N ALA A 460 38.62 -7.17 -14.75
CA ALA A 460 39.55 -7.33 -15.86
C ALA A 460 38.79 -7.26 -17.19
N TYR A 461 39.28 -6.41 -18.08
CA TYR A 461 38.88 -6.34 -19.48
C TYR A 461 40.00 -6.86 -20.34
N LEU A 462 39.70 -7.87 -21.15
CA LEU A 462 40.63 -8.57 -21.99
C LEU A 462 40.23 -8.34 -23.45
N PHE A 463 41.16 -7.97 -24.26
CA PHE A 463 40.92 -7.66 -25.67
C PHE A 463 41.89 -8.45 -26.56
N GLU A 464 41.39 -8.79 -27.76
CA GLU A 464 42.08 -9.51 -28.83
C GLU A 464 42.17 -8.59 -30.07
N ASP A 465 43.35 -8.42 -30.65
CA ASP A 465 43.62 -7.46 -31.73
C ASP A 465 43.04 -7.89 -33.09
N GLN A 466 42.76 -9.18 -33.27
CA GLN A 466 42.28 -9.74 -34.51
C GLN A 466 40.78 -10.00 -34.54
N TRP A 467 40.05 -9.79 -33.46
CA TRP A 467 38.60 -9.95 -33.43
C TRP A 467 37.90 -9.03 -34.48
N PRO A 468 36.94 -9.56 -35.30
CA PRO A 468 36.33 -10.90 -35.28
C PRO A 468 37.01 -11.91 -36.21
N LEU A 469 38.23 -11.67 -36.69
CA LEU A 469 39.00 -12.60 -37.48
C LEU A 469 39.68 -13.65 -36.59
N TYR A 470 40.16 -14.75 -37.19
CA TYR A 470 40.90 -15.77 -36.45
C TYR A 470 42.26 -15.23 -35.98
N GLY A 471 42.41 -15.07 -34.68
CA GLY A 471 43.68 -14.81 -33.98
C GLY A 471 44.13 -16.01 -33.16
N ASP A 472 45.04 -15.81 -32.22
CA ASP A 472 45.49 -16.86 -31.34
C ASP A 472 44.59 -17.09 -30.12
N TYR A 473 43.59 -16.18 -29.91
CA TYR A 473 42.55 -16.26 -28.88
C TYR A 473 43.07 -16.37 -27.45
N ASP A 474 44.20 -15.86 -27.16
CA ASP A 474 44.77 -15.88 -25.81
C ASP A 474 44.29 -14.70 -24.95
N MET A 475 43.58 -13.74 -25.56
CA MET A 475 42.93 -12.61 -24.89
C MET A 475 43.86 -11.75 -24.07
N ASN A 476 45.13 -11.63 -24.48
CA ASN A 476 46.16 -10.89 -23.76
C ASN A 476 46.73 -9.70 -24.53
N ASP A 477 46.25 -9.43 -25.72
CA ASP A 477 46.70 -8.31 -26.57
C ASP A 477 46.57 -6.97 -25.88
N LEU A 478 45.52 -6.79 -25.10
CA LEU A 478 45.36 -5.67 -24.17
C LEU A 478 44.53 -6.13 -22.98
N VAL A 479 45.15 -6.05 -21.79
CA VAL A 479 44.46 -6.36 -20.52
C VAL A 479 44.45 -5.13 -19.63
N LEU A 480 43.22 -4.66 -19.34
CA LEU A 480 42.97 -3.53 -18.43
C LEU A 480 42.31 -4.05 -17.16
N ILE A 481 42.85 -3.72 -16.01
CA ILE A 481 42.27 -4.04 -14.71
C ILE A 481 41.75 -2.75 -14.07
N ILE A 482 40.42 -2.67 -13.85
CA ILE A 482 39.84 -1.61 -13.07
C ILE A 482 40.06 -1.92 -11.59
N LYS A 483 40.73 -1.03 -10.87
CA LYS A 483 41.05 -1.14 -9.44
C LYS A 483 40.06 -0.37 -8.57
N GLU A 484 39.60 0.75 -9.06
CA GLU A 484 38.77 1.65 -8.28
C GLU A 484 37.81 2.40 -9.20
N ARG A 485 36.60 2.55 -8.74
CA ARG A 485 35.57 3.40 -9.36
C ARG A 485 34.96 4.27 -8.28
N LYS A 486 35.06 5.59 -8.42
CA LYS A 486 34.45 6.56 -7.52
C LYS A 486 33.47 7.44 -8.28
N ILE A 487 32.31 7.66 -7.71
CA ILE A 487 31.34 8.63 -8.23
C ILE A 487 31.02 9.61 -7.10
N SER A 488 31.18 10.89 -7.37
CA SER A 488 30.74 11.98 -6.50
C SER A 488 29.38 12.49 -6.96
N ILE A 489 28.41 12.52 -6.06
CA ILE A 489 27.01 12.85 -6.35
C ILE A 489 26.59 14.08 -5.55
N ASN A 490 25.99 15.04 -6.22
CA ASN A 490 25.49 16.28 -5.60
C ASN A 490 24.09 16.12 -5.00
N LYS A 491 23.61 17.20 -4.35
CA LYS A 491 22.27 17.28 -3.73
C LYS A 491 21.09 17.07 -4.69
N ASP A 492 21.31 17.24 -6.00
CA ASP A 492 20.31 17.02 -7.03
C ASP A 492 20.37 15.59 -7.59
N ASN A 493 21.11 14.69 -6.91
CA ASN A 493 21.31 13.30 -7.28
C ASN A 493 21.98 13.13 -8.66
N LYS A 494 22.87 14.06 -9.01
CA LYS A 494 23.64 14.04 -10.26
C LYS A 494 25.10 13.78 -9.99
N ALA A 495 25.71 12.94 -10.81
CA ALA A 495 27.15 12.73 -10.78
C ALA A 495 27.88 14.02 -11.19
N GLU A 496 28.79 14.50 -10.35
CA GLU A 496 29.66 15.65 -10.61
C GLU A 496 31.07 15.23 -11.02
N GLU A 497 31.52 14.11 -10.47
CA GLU A 497 32.85 13.59 -10.75
C GLU A 497 32.79 12.07 -10.85
N PHE A 498 33.51 11.54 -11.80
CA PHE A 498 33.74 10.11 -11.98
C PHE A 498 35.23 9.83 -12.04
N THR A 499 35.74 9.07 -11.08
CA THR A 499 37.13 8.64 -11.06
C THR A 499 37.21 7.16 -11.36
N LEU A 500 38.06 6.80 -12.29
CA LEU A 500 38.37 5.43 -12.68
C LEU A 500 39.87 5.18 -12.62
N SER A 501 40.31 4.23 -11.78
CA SER A 501 41.68 3.80 -11.71
C SER A 501 41.85 2.50 -12.49
N LEU A 502 42.79 2.50 -13.43
CA LEU A 502 43.06 1.42 -14.37
C LEU A 502 44.52 1.03 -14.34
N ASP A 503 44.78 -0.27 -14.26
CA ASP A 503 46.12 -0.82 -14.54
C ASP A 503 46.15 -1.44 -15.93
N LEU A 504 47.14 -1.08 -16.72
CA LEU A 504 47.47 -1.79 -17.95
C LEU A 504 48.34 -3.02 -17.60
N SER A 505 47.70 -4.19 -17.56
CA SER A 505 48.38 -5.43 -17.12
C SER A 505 49.04 -6.19 -18.25
N ALA A 506 48.58 -6.02 -19.48
CA ALA A 506 49.25 -6.57 -20.65
C ALA A 506 49.02 -5.66 -21.88
N ALA A 507 50.03 -5.57 -22.73
CA ALA A 507 49.98 -4.92 -24.03
C ALA A 507 50.92 -5.71 -24.98
N GLY A 508 50.34 -6.74 -25.64
CA GLY A 508 51.08 -7.69 -26.48
C GLY A 508 50.68 -7.71 -27.95
N ALA A 509 49.76 -6.85 -28.35
CA ALA A 509 49.18 -6.84 -29.66
C ALA A 509 50.18 -6.68 -30.79
N THR A 510 49.94 -7.40 -31.91
CA THR A 510 50.71 -7.22 -33.14
C THR A 510 50.24 -5.99 -33.95
N LYS A 511 49.05 -5.53 -33.70
CA LYS A 511 48.46 -4.31 -34.26
C LYS A 511 48.48 -3.16 -33.26
N SER A 512 48.46 -1.93 -33.76
CA SER A 512 48.30 -0.76 -32.92
C SER A 512 46.86 -0.75 -32.38
N ILE A 513 46.71 -0.97 -31.06
CA ILE A 513 45.44 -0.95 -30.37
C ILE A 513 45.30 0.36 -29.58
N GLY A 514 44.09 0.93 -29.59
CA GLY A 514 43.73 2.05 -28.74
C GLY A 514 42.55 1.67 -27.84
N ALA A 515 42.72 1.88 -26.55
CA ALA A 515 41.59 1.74 -25.61
C ALA A 515 40.88 3.07 -25.40
N ALA A 516 39.57 3.04 -25.36
CA ALA A 516 38.74 4.20 -25.05
C ALA A 516 37.67 3.83 -24.03
N ILE A 517 37.34 4.76 -23.17
CA ILE A 517 36.23 4.65 -22.21
C ILE A 517 35.11 5.51 -22.74
N MET A 518 33.95 4.89 -22.92
CA MET A 518 32.72 5.59 -23.27
C MET A 518 31.82 5.65 -22.03
N LEU A 519 31.43 6.86 -21.64
CA LEU A 519 30.39 7.08 -20.64
C LEU A 519 29.09 7.35 -21.38
N ASP A 520 28.14 6.42 -21.28
CA ASP A 520 26.87 6.53 -22.00
C ASP A 520 26.08 7.76 -21.55
N GLY A 521 25.59 8.53 -22.51
CA GLY A 521 24.85 9.78 -22.27
C GLY A 521 25.71 10.97 -21.83
N VAL A 522 27.06 10.83 -21.72
CA VAL A 522 27.97 11.91 -21.33
C VAL A 522 28.69 12.42 -22.59
N PRO A 523 28.48 13.67 -23.04
CA PRO A 523 29.20 14.21 -24.16
C PRO A 523 30.69 14.42 -23.80
N ALA A 524 31.60 14.19 -24.74
CA ALA A 524 33.04 14.36 -24.51
C ALA A 524 33.42 15.78 -24.02
N SER A 525 32.62 16.80 -24.36
CA SER A 525 32.82 18.17 -23.87
C SER A 525 32.55 18.36 -22.37
N ALA A 526 31.89 17.42 -21.72
CA ALA A 526 31.66 17.44 -20.28
C ALA A 526 32.84 16.86 -19.46
N ILE A 527 33.80 16.22 -20.15
CA ILE A 527 34.99 15.66 -19.51
C ILE A 527 36.03 16.79 -19.41
N THR A 528 36.31 17.24 -18.21
CA THR A 528 37.19 18.39 -17.93
C THR A 528 38.63 18.00 -17.62
N GLN A 529 38.90 16.73 -17.29
CA GLN A 529 40.24 16.25 -17.07
C GLN A 529 40.60 15.14 -18.06
N PRO A 530 41.74 15.26 -18.77
CA PRO A 530 42.23 14.16 -19.60
C PRO A 530 42.71 13.00 -18.76
N VAL A 531 42.75 11.83 -19.35
CA VAL A 531 43.33 10.64 -18.77
C VAL A 531 44.82 10.95 -18.44
N VAL A 532 45.20 10.76 -17.19
CA VAL A 532 46.62 10.90 -16.76
C VAL A 532 47.20 9.50 -16.58
N PHE A 533 48.20 9.18 -17.38
CA PHE A 533 49.00 7.97 -17.16
C PHE A 533 50.12 8.30 -16.20
N SER A 534 50.28 7.53 -15.14
CA SER A 534 51.48 7.55 -14.29
C SER A 534 52.25 6.27 -14.54
N ASP A 535 53.48 6.38 -14.98
CA ASP A 535 54.43 5.27 -14.96
C ASP A 535 54.79 5.02 -13.49
N ASN A 536 54.43 3.84 -12.96
CA ASN A 536 54.90 3.39 -11.66
C ASN A 536 56.18 2.59 -11.82
#